data_66384f015dfaff2a5e5934f5b9e2b97b
#
_entry.id   66384f015dfaff2a5e5934f5b9e2b97b
#
_cell.length_a   1.000
_cell.length_b   1.000
_cell.length_c   1.000
_cell.angle_alpha   90.00
_cell.angle_beta   90.00
_cell.angle_gamma   90.00
#
_symmetry.space_group_name_H-M   'P 1'
#
loop_
_entity.id
_entity.type
_entity.pdbx_description
1 polymer ?
#
loop_
_entity_poly.entity_id
_entity_poly.type
_entity_poly.pdbx_seq_one_letter_code
_entity_poly.pdbx_strand_id
1 'polypeptide(L)'
;MLLKKWEQLPIEMRTEEVRKYYDILKKKRASLFFKRVFDVIVSLIMLVILSPLFLILAVAIKIDSKGPVFYRQVRVTQYNKKFRIFKFRSMVQNADKGSQVTVSGDARVTRVGKLVRKCRLDEISQLIDVFRGERGIIETTKNNADFSRVVTVNSISL
;
A
#
# COMPACT_ATOMS: atom_id res chain seq x y z
N MET A 1 5.92 -5.01 -9.10
CA MET A 1 4.83 -5.43 -10.01
C MET A 1 5.34 -5.41 -11.44
N LEU A 2 5.15 -6.47 -12.24
CA LEU A 2 5.59 -6.53 -13.62
C LEU A 2 4.49 -5.95 -14.55
N LEU A 3 4.91 -5.31 -15.64
CA LEU A 3 4.00 -4.76 -16.64
C LEU A 3 3.22 -5.89 -17.34
N LYS A 4 1.90 -5.86 -17.26
CA LYS A 4 1.02 -6.80 -17.97
C LYS A 4 1.09 -6.59 -19.49
N LYS A 5 0.67 -7.59 -20.27
CA LYS A 5 0.48 -7.41 -21.71
C LYS A 5 -0.68 -6.45 -21.98
N TRP A 6 -0.64 -5.72 -23.09
CA TRP A 6 -1.67 -4.72 -23.44
C TRP A 6 -3.08 -5.33 -23.47
N GLU A 7 -3.19 -6.54 -24.03
CA GLU A 7 -4.46 -7.28 -24.14
C GLU A 7 -5.00 -7.78 -22.78
N GLN A 8 -4.19 -7.75 -21.73
CA GLN A 8 -4.57 -8.14 -20.37
C GLN A 8 -4.94 -6.95 -19.48
N LEU A 9 -4.89 -5.73 -20.02
CA LEU A 9 -5.35 -4.55 -19.31
C LEU A 9 -6.88 -4.52 -19.26
N PRO A 10 -7.50 -3.94 -18.21
CA PRO A 10 -8.93 -3.65 -18.20
C PRO A 10 -9.31 -2.80 -19.43
N ILE A 11 -10.51 -3.02 -19.98
CA ILE A 11 -10.98 -2.32 -21.19
C ILE A 11 -10.96 -0.79 -20.97
N GLU A 12 -11.35 -0.35 -19.78
CA GLU A 12 -11.36 1.06 -19.36
C GLU A 12 -9.97 1.74 -19.44
N MET A 13 -8.89 0.95 -19.39
CA MET A 13 -7.51 1.44 -19.45
C MET A 13 -6.90 1.34 -20.86
N ARG A 14 -7.63 0.86 -21.87
CA ARG A 14 -7.12 0.69 -23.24
C ARG A 14 -7.37 1.91 -24.10
N THR A 15 -7.09 3.11 -23.57
CA THR A 15 -7.19 4.38 -24.31
C THR A 15 -5.87 4.70 -25.03
N GLU A 16 -5.91 5.56 -26.05
CA GLU A 16 -4.71 5.99 -26.77
C GLU A 16 -3.71 6.73 -25.88
N GLU A 17 -4.22 7.50 -24.91
CA GLU A 17 -3.39 8.22 -23.94
C GLU A 17 -2.60 7.25 -23.08
N VAL A 18 -3.27 6.21 -22.55
CA VAL A 18 -2.63 5.15 -21.74
C VAL A 18 -1.64 4.35 -22.59
N ARG A 19 -1.88 4.18 -23.89
CA ARG A 19 -0.99 3.46 -24.80
C ARG A 19 0.38 4.13 -24.92
N LYS A 20 0.44 5.46 -25.01
CA LYS A 20 1.69 6.22 -25.03
C LYS A 20 2.56 5.91 -23.80
N TYR A 21 1.96 5.96 -22.60
CA TYR A 21 2.66 5.62 -21.34
C TYR A 21 3.06 4.14 -21.28
N TYR A 22 2.20 3.26 -21.77
CA TYR A 22 2.48 1.82 -21.82
C TYR A 22 3.69 1.51 -22.68
N ASP A 23 3.83 2.13 -23.84
CA ASP A 23 4.96 1.91 -24.76
C ASP A 23 6.28 2.41 -24.14
N ILE A 24 6.26 3.52 -23.40
CA ILE A 24 7.41 4.00 -22.64
C ILE A 24 7.82 2.98 -21.56
N LEU A 25 6.86 2.46 -20.81
CA LEU A 25 7.10 1.46 -19.77
C LEU A 25 7.55 0.12 -20.36
N LYS A 26 7.03 -0.26 -21.52
CA LYS A 26 7.44 -1.45 -22.26
C LYS A 26 8.91 -1.42 -22.65
N LYS A 27 9.43 -0.26 -23.06
CA LYS A 27 10.87 -0.06 -23.36
C LYS A 27 11.74 -0.21 -22.11
N LYS A 28 11.20 0.09 -20.92
CA LYS A 28 11.91 0.03 -19.63
C LYS A 28 11.67 -1.28 -18.86
N ARG A 29 11.24 -2.35 -19.50
CA ARG A 29 10.92 -3.64 -18.83
C ARG A 29 12.07 -4.20 -18.00
N ALA A 30 13.30 -4.16 -18.51
CA ALA A 30 14.48 -4.61 -17.78
C ALA A 30 14.68 -3.79 -16.49
N SER A 31 14.58 -2.47 -16.58
CA SER A 31 14.66 -1.59 -15.41
C SER A 31 13.57 -1.88 -14.37
N LEU A 32 12.34 -2.16 -14.81
CA LEU A 32 11.24 -2.55 -13.92
C LEU A 32 11.49 -3.90 -13.25
N PHE A 33 12.10 -4.84 -13.95
CA PHE A 33 12.50 -6.13 -13.39
C PHE A 33 13.59 -5.97 -12.32
N PHE A 34 14.69 -5.25 -12.64
CA PHE A 34 15.74 -4.96 -11.67
C PHE A 34 15.23 -4.20 -10.45
N LYS A 35 14.38 -3.19 -10.67
CA LYS A 35 13.69 -2.50 -9.56
C LYS A 35 12.92 -3.51 -8.69
N ARG A 36 12.21 -4.46 -9.28
CA ARG A 36 11.44 -5.44 -8.52
C ARG A 36 12.34 -6.37 -7.69
N VAL A 37 13.44 -6.84 -8.27
CA VAL A 37 14.43 -7.65 -7.55
C VAL A 37 15.01 -6.86 -6.37
N PHE A 38 15.39 -5.60 -6.61
CA PHE A 38 15.86 -4.70 -5.56
C PHE A 38 14.82 -4.51 -4.44
N ASP A 39 13.56 -4.20 -4.79
CA ASP A 39 12.46 -4.04 -3.82
C ASP A 39 12.30 -5.29 -2.93
N VAL A 40 12.37 -6.49 -3.51
CA VAL A 40 12.26 -7.76 -2.77
C VAL A 40 13.44 -7.96 -1.82
N ILE A 41 14.67 -7.78 -2.31
CA ILE A 41 15.89 -7.97 -1.49
C ILE A 41 15.88 -6.97 -0.32
N VAL A 42 15.67 -5.69 -0.61
CA VAL A 42 15.69 -4.64 0.42
C VAL A 42 14.56 -4.84 1.43
N SER A 43 13.34 -5.17 0.97
CA SER A 43 12.23 -5.42 1.89
C SER A 43 12.48 -6.64 2.77
N LEU A 44 13.10 -7.70 2.27
CA LEU A 44 13.46 -8.88 3.06
C LEU A 44 14.50 -8.54 4.14
N ILE A 45 15.57 -7.84 3.76
CA ILE A 45 16.60 -7.39 4.70
C ILE A 45 15.97 -6.51 5.79
N MET A 46 15.16 -5.54 5.41
CA MET A 46 14.48 -4.66 6.36
C MET A 46 13.52 -5.41 7.28
N LEU A 47 12.78 -6.39 6.77
CA LEU A 47 11.90 -7.24 7.59
C LEU A 47 12.69 -8.04 8.63
N VAL A 48 13.87 -8.57 8.27
CA VAL A 48 14.75 -9.30 9.21
C VAL A 48 15.29 -8.33 10.27
N ILE A 49 15.84 -7.19 9.87
CA ILE A 49 16.41 -6.19 10.80
C ILE A 49 15.33 -5.65 11.75
N LEU A 50 14.14 -5.36 11.24
CA LEU A 50 13.04 -4.81 12.03
C LEU A 50 12.21 -5.88 12.76
N SER A 51 12.52 -7.17 12.61
CA SER A 51 11.76 -8.26 13.24
C SER A 51 11.63 -8.12 14.76
N PRO A 52 12.67 -7.72 15.54
CA PRO A 52 12.49 -7.50 16.98
C PRO A 52 11.54 -6.35 17.27
N LEU A 53 11.57 -5.26 16.50
CA LEU A 53 10.64 -4.14 16.65
C LEU A 53 9.19 -4.59 16.31
N PHE A 54 8.99 -5.41 15.28
CA PHE A 54 7.68 -5.98 14.94
C PHE A 54 7.13 -6.81 16.10
N LEU A 55 7.98 -7.62 16.76
CA LEU A 55 7.58 -8.42 17.91
C LEU A 55 7.18 -7.55 19.10
N ILE A 56 7.98 -6.54 19.44
CA ILE A 56 7.69 -5.59 20.52
C ILE A 56 6.36 -4.87 20.27
N LEU A 57 6.15 -4.36 19.06
CA LEU A 57 4.90 -3.70 18.68
C LEU A 57 3.71 -4.66 18.73
N ALA A 58 3.89 -5.90 18.27
CA ALA A 58 2.84 -6.91 18.29
C ALA A 58 2.38 -7.22 19.73
N VAL A 59 3.33 -7.38 20.65
CA VAL A 59 3.05 -7.63 22.08
C VAL A 59 2.38 -6.40 22.70
N ALA A 60 2.93 -5.20 22.49
CA ALA A 60 2.38 -3.95 23.02
C ALA A 60 0.93 -3.71 22.55
N ILE A 61 0.64 -3.91 21.26
CA ILE A 61 -0.71 -3.78 20.70
C ILE A 61 -1.68 -4.82 21.31
N LYS A 62 -1.20 -6.04 21.55
CA LYS A 62 -2.02 -7.09 22.15
C LYS A 62 -2.37 -6.82 23.62
N ILE A 63 -1.43 -6.25 24.37
CA ILE A 63 -1.64 -5.86 25.77
C ILE A 63 -2.60 -4.66 25.84
N ASP A 64 -2.42 -3.66 24.97
CA ASP A 64 -3.20 -2.41 24.99
C ASP A 64 -4.66 -2.58 24.55
N SER A 65 -4.93 -3.54 23.64
CA SER A 65 -6.30 -3.79 23.17
C SER A 65 -6.51 -5.21 22.62
N LYS A 66 -7.69 -5.78 22.88
CA LYS A 66 -8.10 -7.09 22.37
C LYS A 66 -8.25 -7.05 20.83
N GLY A 67 -7.83 -8.12 20.12
CA GLY A 67 -8.01 -8.28 18.67
C GLY A 67 -6.71 -8.52 17.90
N PRO A 68 -6.72 -8.49 16.55
CA PRO A 68 -5.55 -8.77 15.71
C PRO A 68 -4.49 -7.67 15.82
N VAL A 69 -3.21 -8.02 15.63
CA VAL A 69 -2.08 -7.06 15.61
C VAL A 69 -2.14 -6.16 14.39
N PHE A 70 -2.49 -6.75 13.24
CA PHE A 70 -2.56 -6.02 11.98
C PHE A 70 -3.99 -5.66 11.62
N TYR A 71 -4.16 -4.44 11.16
CA TYR A 71 -5.34 -3.95 10.45
C TYR A 71 -5.11 -4.07 8.95
N ARG A 72 -6.13 -4.47 8.21
CA ARG A 72 -6.07 -4.69 6.75
C ARG A 72 -6.94 -3.66 6.04
N GLN A 73 -6.32 -2.57 5.56
CA GLN A 73 -7.03 -1.51 4.85
C GLN A 73 -7.10 -1.82 3.35
N VAL A 74 -8.31 -1.74 2.78
CA VAL A 74 -8.51 -1.88 1.33
C VAL A 74 -7.92 -0.67 0.62
N ARG A 75 -7.13 -0.92 -0.41
CA ARG A 75 -6.57 0.07 -1.32
C ARG A 75 -6.66 -0.44 -2.75
N VAL A 76 -6.58 0.48 -3.69
CA VAL A 76 -6.56 0.18 -5.13
C VAL A 76 -5.13 0.33 -5.62
N THR A 77 -4.63 -0.67 -6.32
CA THR A 77 -3.32 -0.68 -6.96
C THR A 77 -3.44 -0.55 -8.47
N GLN A 78 -2.33 -0.67 -9.19
CA GLN A 78 -2.33 -0.67 -10.66
C GLN A 78 -3.41 -1.60 -11.24
N TYR A 79 -3.97 -1.22 -12.37
CA TYR A 79 -5.02 -1.96 -13.08
C TYR A 79 -6.33 -2.09 -12.28
N ASN A 80 -6.65 -1.11 -11.43
CA ASN A 80 -7.88 -1.05 -10.62
C ASN A 80 -8.08 -2.28 -9.71
N LYS A 81 -7.00 -3.01 -9.40
CA LYS A 81 -7.05 -4.18 -8.54
C LYS A 81 -7.11 -3.76 -7.07
N LYS A 82 -8.15 -4.18 -6.37
CA LYS A 82 -8.26 -4.00 -4.91
C LYS A 82 -7.31 -4.96 -4.20
N PHE A 83 -6.56 -4.46 -3.23
CA PHE A 83 -5.73 -5.26 -2.31
C PHE A 83 -5.85 -4.72 -0.89
N ARG A 84 -5.33 -5.45 0.08
CA ARG A 84 -5.42 -5.07 1.49
C ARG A 84 -4.03 -4.87 2.05
N ILE A 85 -3.65 -3.60 2.30
CA ILE A 85 -2.37 -3.26 2.91
C ILE A 85 -2.33 -3.67 4.37
N PHE A 86 -1.15 -4.08 4.84
CA PHE A 86 -0.88 -4.33 6.23
C PHE A 86 -0.57 -3.01 6.94
N LYS A 87 -1.26 -2.77 8.07
CA LYS A 87 -0.91 -1.71 9.01
C LYS A 87 -0.94 -2.26 10.42
N PHE A 88 -0.03 -1.81 11.29
CA PHE A 88 -0.20 -2.08 12.71
C PHE A 88 -1.48 -1.41 13.22
N ARG A 89 -2.24 -2.15 14.01
CA ARG A 89 -3.47 -1.63 14.58
C ARG A 89 -3.17 -0.53 15.58
N SER A 90 -3.76 0.63 15.38
CA SER A 90 -3.64 1.81 16.25
C SER A 90 -4.97 2.26 16.87
N MET A 91 -6.05 1.55 16.56
CA MET A 91 -7.40 1.83 17.06
C MET A 91 -8.02 0.58 17.70
N VAL A 92 -9.05 0.78 18.52
CA VAL A 92 -9.86 -0.32 19.06
C VAL A 92 -10.52 -1.13 17.95
N GLN A 93 -10.92 -2.35 18.25
CA GLN A 93 -11.57 -3.24 17.29
C GLN A 93 -12.91 -2.61 16.82
N ASN A 94 -13.21 -2.75 15.51
CA ASN A 94 -14.40 -2.18 14.86
C ASN A 94 -14.49 -0.64 14.85
N ALA A 95 -13.37 0.07 15.04
CA ALA A 95 -13.33 1.53 14.95
C ALA A 95 -13.74 2.09 13.56
N ASP A 96 -13.68 1.27 12.53
CA ASP A 96 -14.04 1.57 11.13
C ASP A 96 -15.54 1.51 10.85
N LYS A 97 -16.37 0.97 11.77
CA LYS A 97 -17.84 0.99 11.65
C LYS A 97 -18.47 2.38 11.80
N GLY A 98 -17.69 3.36 12.28
CA GLY A 98 -18.08 4.77 12.36
C GLY A 98 -17.49 5.60 11.23
N SER A 99 -17.10 6.85 11.52
CA SER A 99 -16.44 7.73 10.57
C SER A 99 -15.08 7.17 10.15
N GLN A 100 -14.79 7.16 8.84
CA GLN A 100 -13.47 6.80 8.32
C GLN A 100 -12.41 7.89 8.55
N VAL A 101 -12.85 9.10 8.92
CA VAL A 101 -11.96 10.23 9.20
C VAL A 101 -11.58 10.20 10.68
N THR A 102 -10.28 10.23 10.95
CA THR A 102 -9.73 10.35 12.30
C THR A 102 -9.47 11.82 12.58
N VAL A 103 -10.09 12.36 13.63
CA VAL A 103 -9.83 13.70 14.12
C VAL A 103 -8.79 13.70 15.25
N SER A 104 -8.22 14.86 15.53
CA SER A 104 -7.31 15.00 16.66
C SER A 104 -8.06 14.70 17.97
N GLY A 105 -7.49 13.84 18.83
CA GLY A 105 -8.14 13.43 20.07
C GLY A 105 -9.17 12.30 19.95
N ASP A 106 -9.25 11.63 18.80
CA ASP A 106 -10.20 10.52 18.58
C ASP A 106 -10.07 9.43 19.67
N ALA A 107 -11.14 9.23 20.44
CA ALA A 107 -11.19 8.27 21.54
C ALA A 107 -11.01 6.80 21.12
N ARG A 108 -11.15 6.50 19.81
CA ARG A 108 -10.93 5.17 19.26
C ARG A 108 -9.45 4.80 19.16
N VAL A 109 -8.54 5.79 19.26
CA VAL A 109 -7.08 5.55 19.18
C VAL A 109 -6.59 5.03 20.52
N THR A 110 -5.95 3.86 20.52
CA THR A 110 -5.42 3.23 21.74
C THR A 110 -4.17 3.99 22.25
N ARG A 111 -3.73 3.72 23.50
CA ARG A 111 -2.54 4.37 24.06
C ARG A 111 -1.31 4.07 23.24
N VAL A 112 -1.04 2.81 22.95
CA VAL A 112 0.04 2.37 22.05
C VAL A 112 -0.19 2.91 20.65
N GLY A 113 -1.43 2.95 20.17
CA GLY A 113 -1.82 3.48 18.89
C GLY A 113 -1.43 4.95 18.66
N LYS A 114 -1.49 5.78 19.71
CA LYS A 114 -1.01 7.18 19.64
C LYS A 114 0.49 7.24 19.33
N LEU A 115 1.29 6.42 20.02
CA LEU A 115 2.74 6.35 19.77
C LEU A 115 3.05 5.81 18.38
N VAL A 116 2.39 4.71 17.99
CA VAL A 116 2.53 4.06 16.67
C VAL A 116 2.26 5.06 15.55
N ARG A 117 1.21 5.87 15.65
CA ARG A 117 0.87 6.93 14.68
C ARG A 117 1.84 8.10 14.71
N LYS A 118 2.22 8.57 15.92
CA LYS A 118 3.17 9.69 16.06
C LYS A 118 4.52 9.38 15.38
N CYS A 119 4.99 8.14 15.53
CA CYS A 119 6.26 7.67 14.94
C CYS A 119 6.09 7.05 13.54
N ARG A 120 4.88 7.03 12.97
CA ARG A 120 4.53 6.36 11.70
C ARG A 120 4.92 4.88 11.63
N LEU A 121 4.98 4.22 12.77
CA LEU A 121 5.31 2.79 12.87
C LEU A 121 4.22 1.88 12.28
N ASP A 122 2.98 2.39 12.15
CA ASP A 122 1.89 1.67 11.48
C ASP A 122 2.18 1.37 10.00
N GLU A 123 3.06 2.16 9.38
CA GLU A 123 3.39 2.01 7.97
C GLU A 123 4.56 1.05 7.70
N ILE A 124 5.42 0.74 8.70
CA ILE A 124 6.55 -0.18 8.49
C ILE A 124 6.09 -1.60 8.13
N SER A 125 4.89 -2.01 8.57
CA SER A 125 4.30 -3.30 8.19
C SER A 125 3.99 -3.41 6.69
N GLN A 126 3.96 -2.29 5.95
CA GLN A 126 3.78 -2.29 4.49
C GLN A 126 5.00 -2.89 3.75
N LEU A 127 6.14 -3.07 4.43
CA LEU A 127 7.26 -3.86 3.89
C LEU A 127 6.83 -5.29 3.51
N ILE A 128 5.84 -5.84 4.21
CA ILE A 128 5.23 -7.14 3.87
C ILE A 128 4.54 -7.05 2.50
N ASP A 129 3.84 -5.94 2.21
CA ASP A 129 3.17 -5.72 0.94
C ASP A 129 4.18 -5.53 -0.20
N VAL A 130 5.32 -4.87 0.09
CA VAL A 130 6.43 -4.73 -0.86
C VAL A 130 7.03 -6.09 -1.19
N PHE A 131 7.32 -6.90 -0.18
CA PHE A 131 7.84 -8.26 -0.36
C PHE A 131 6.89 -9.11 -1.21
N ARG A 132 5.58 -9.04 -0.94
CA ARG A 132 4.53 -9.73 -1.72
C ARG A 132 4.37 -9.21 -3.15
N GLY A 133 4.86 -8.02 -3.46
CA GLY A 133 4.74 -7.40 -4.77
C GLY A 133 3.44 -6.67 -5.02
N GLU A 134 2.70 -6.40 -3.98
CA GLU A 134 1.48 -5.60 -4.06
C GLU A 134 1.81 -4.10 -4.10
N ARG A 135 3.02 -3.73 -3.66
CA ARG A 135 3.55 -2.36 -3.62
C ARG A 135 5.04 -2.34 -3.98
N GLY A 136 5.59 -1.16 -4.36
CA GLY A 136 7.02 -0.89 -4.47
C GLY A 136 7.55 -0.08 -3.29
N ILE A 137 8.86 -0.17 -2.96
CA ILE A 137 9.48 0.66 -1.91
C ILE A 137 9.38 2.14 -2.31
N ILE A 138 9.71 2.44 -3.56
CA ILE A 138 9.56 3.77 -4.13
C ILE A 138 8.33 3.72 -5.05
N GLU A 139 7.17 4.10 -4.54
CA GLU A 139 6.07 4.47 -5.41
C GLU A 139 6.36 5.84 -5.97
N THR A 140 6.64 5.91 -7.26
CA THR A 140 6.72 7.19 -7.97
C THR A 140 5.29 7.74 -8.03
N THR A 141 4.89 8.41 -6.97
CA THR A 141 3.54 8.99 -6.77
C THR A 141 3.12 9.89 -7.92
N LYS A 142 4.08 10.52 -8.61
CA LYS A 142 3.81 11.32 -9.81
C LYS A 142 3.23 10.51 -10.96
N ASN A 143 3.79 9.32 -11.24
CA ASN A 143 3.31 8.50 -12.36
C ASN A 143 1.99 7.79 -12.06
N ASN A 144 1.72 7.47 -10.79
CA ASN A 144 0.46 6.86 -10.39
C ASN A 144 -0.68 7.88 -10.26
N ALA A 145 -0.38 9.12 -9.85
CA ALA A 145 -1.37 10.19 -9.78
C ALA A 145 -1.84 10.62 -11.18
N ASP A 146 -0.92 10.72 -12.14
CA ASP A 146 -1.26 11.06 -13.53
C ASP A 146 -2.00 9.91 -14.20
N PHE A 147 -1.55 8.67 -14.00
CA PHE A 147 -2.24 7.49 -14.52
C PHE A 147 -3.64 7.32 -13.91
N SER A 148 -3.80 7.55 -12.60
CA SER A 148 -5.10 7.51 -11.92
C SER A 148 -6.01 8.67 -12.35
N ARG A 149 -5.47 9.87 -12.58
CA ARG A 149 -6.23 11.02 -13.09
C ARG A 149 -6.76 10.78 -14.48
N VAL A 150 -5.93 10.26 -15.39
CA VAL A 150 -6.35 9.93 -16.76
C VAL A 150 -7.48 8.91 -16.77
N VAL A 151 -7.41 7.89 -15.90
CA VAL A 151 -8.48 6.88 -15.78
C VAL A 151 -9.75 7.46 -15.14
N THR A 152 -9.62 8.34 -14.13
CA THR A 152 -10.79 8.91 -13.42
C THR A 152 -11.53 9.93 -14.28
N VAL A 153 -10.83 10.74 -15.08
CA VAL A 153 -11.48 11.74 -15.97
C VAL A 153 -12.31 11.03 -17.05
N ASN A 154 -11.86 9.89 -17.57
CA ASN A 154 -12.62 9.16 -18.58
C ASN A 154 -13.81 8.37 -18.03
N SER A 155 -13.87 8.08 -16.72
CA SER A 155 -15.02 7.40 -16.10
C SER A 155 -16.13 8.36 -15.64
N ILE A 156 -15.92 9.67 -15.70
CA ILE A 156 -16.93 10.70 -15.37
C ILE A 156 -17.65 11.20 -16.65
N SER A 157 -17.22 10.79 -17.83
CA SER A 157 -17.74 11.24 -19.12
C SER A 157 -18.68 10.23 -19.80
N LEU A 158 -19.34 9.34 -19.02
CA LEU A 158 -20.39 8.42 -19.49
C LEU A 158 -21.67 8.63 -18.71
#